data_ccb221dcc147ad548c7bad354a1df8a6
#
_entry.id   ccb221dcc147ad548c7bad354a1df8a6
#
_cell.length_a   1.000
_cell.length_b   1.000
_cell.length_c   1.000
_cell.angle_alpha   90.00
_cell.angle_beta   90.00
_cell.angle_gamma   90.00
#
_symmetry.space_group_name_H-M   'P 1'
#
loop_
_entity.id
_entity.type
_entity.pdbx_description
1 polymer ?
#
loop_
_entity_poly.entity_id
_entity_poly.type
_entity_poly.pdbx_seq_one_letter_code
_entity_poly.pdbx_strand_id
1 'polypeptide(L)'
;LVGLEVPNPSPGKVPIRQVMDIQSFGALAAKGGLPIALGEDTGGNAVVMDLASLPHVLIAGATGSGKSVCINSIIASLLFTKPPDQLRMLMVDPKRVELTPFNGIPHLIAPVIVDVEEVNPALRALMREMFRRYKLMEEIGTRNIAGYNAKSEERMPYLVLIVDELADLMMVGGFEIEQNLVRLAQLGRATGIHLVLATQRPSVNVVT
;
A
#
# COMPACT_ATOMS: atom_id res chain seq x y z
N LEU A 1 10.42 -30.50 -11.93
CA LEU A 1 9.22 -29.97 -12.60
C LEU A 1 9.65 -28.86 -13.55
N VAL A 2 9.24 -28.96 -14.82
CA VAL A 2 9.46 -27.93 -15.84
C VAL A 2 8.10 -27.32 -16.13
N GLY A 3 7.99 -25.99 -15.99
CA GLY A 3 6.82 -25.20 -16.39
C GLY A 3 7.02 -24.63 -17.79
N LEU A 4 6.00 -24.69 -18.64
CA LEU A 4 5.97 -24.04 -19.95
C LEU A 4 4.88 -22.97 -19.92
N GLU A 5 5.28 -21.72 -20.15
CA GLU A 5 4.35 -20.61 -20.36
C GLU A 5 4.07 -20.45 -21.85
N VAL A 6 2.78 -20.57 -22.22
CA VAL A 6 2.33 -20.33 -23.58
C VAL A 6 1.49 -19.05 -23.57
N PRO A 7 1.93 -17.98 -24.28
CA PRO A 7 1.17 -16.74 -24.32
C PRO A 7 -0.23 -16.97 -24.89
N ASN A 8 -1.24 -16.37 -24.26
CA ASN A 8 -2.60 -16.40 -24.79
C ASN A 8 -2.68 -15.48 -26.02
N PRO A 9 -3.08 -15.98 -27.20
CA PRO A 9 -3.21 -15.17 -28.42
C PRO A 9 -4.32 -14.11 -28.32
N SER A 10 -5.27 -14.29 -27.38
CA SER A 10 -6.38 -13.37 -27.15
C SER A 10 -6.53 -13.09 -25.66
N PRO A 11 -5.67 -12.22 -25.06
CA PRO A 11 -5.76 -11.92 -23.66
C PRO A 11 -7.10 -11.26 -23.32
N GLY A 12 -7.84 -11.84 -22.39
CA GLY A 12 -9.09 -11.32 -21.86
C GLY A 12 -8.82 -10.11 -20.93
N LYS A 13 -9.81 -9.21 -20.83
CA LYS A 13 -9.81 -8.16 -19.80
C LYS A 13 -10.39 -8.76 -18.51
N VAL A 14 -9.69 -8.54 -17.39
CA VAL A 14 -10.16 -8.89 -16.05
C VAL A 14 -10.64 -7.61 -15.35
N PRO A 15 -11.97 -7.35 -15.29
CA PRO A 15 -12.48 -6.19 -14.58
C PRO A 15 -12.22 -6.34 -13.07
N ILE A 16 -11.71 -5.30 -12.44
CA ILE A 16 -11.45 -5.31 -10.98
C ILE A 16 -12.71 -5.66 -10.18
N ARG A 17 -13.88 -5.19 -10.62
CA ARG A 17 -15.15 -5.49 -9.96
C ARG A 17 -15.42 -6.99 -9.87
N GLN A 18 -15.13 -7.74 -10.94
CA GLN A 18 -15.30 -9.19 -10.96
C GLN A 18 -14.44 -9.86 -9.87
N VAL A 19 -13.20 -9.37 -9.68
CA VAL A 19 -12.29 -9.87 -8.65
C VAL A 19 -12.75 -9.48 -7.24
N MET A 20 -13.36 -8.30 -7.09
CA MET A 20 -13.87 -7.83 -5.79
C MET A 20 -15.21 -8.45 -5.38
N ASP A 21 -16.03 -8.90 -6.34
CA ASP A 21 -17.34 -9.49 -6.07
C ASP A 21 -17.25 -10.95 -5.54
N ILE A 22 -16.06 -11.53 -5.42
CA ILE A 22 -15.89 -12.89 -4.90
C ILE A 22 -16.05 -12.94 -3.36
N GLN A 23 -16.53 -14.07 -2.87
CA GLN A 23 -16.78 -14.28 -1.44
C GLN A 23 -15.55 -14.06 -0.56
N SER A 24 -14.36 -14.48 -1.01
CA SER A 24 -13.12 -14.33 -0.24
C SER A 24 -12.72 -12.86 -0.04
N PHE A 25 -12.92 -12.00 -1.04
CA PHE A 25 -12.69 -10.56 -0.91
C PHE A 25 -13.63 -9.93 0.12
N GLY A 26 -14.94 -10.21 0.04
CA GLY A 26 -15.92 -9.76 1.01
C GLY A 26 -15.63 -10.25 2.44
N ALA A 27 -15.17 -11.49 2.59
CA ALA A 27 -14.79 -12.05 3.87
C ALA A 27 -13.57 -11.35 4.50
N LEU A 28 -12.58 -10.95 3.69
CA LEU A 28 -11.44 -10.14 4.16
C LEU A 28 -11.88 -8.74 4.60
N ALA A 29 -12.75 -8.10 3.83
CA ALA A 29 -13.31 -6.78 4.17
C ALA A 29 -14.08 -6.81 5.50
N ALA A 30 -14.92 -7.84 5.70
CA ALA A 30 -15.73 -8.02 6.90
C ALA A 30 -14.89 -8.27 8.18
N LYS A 31 -13.70 -8.88 8.05
CA LYS A 31 -12.76 -9.06 9.16
C LYS A 31 -12.05 -7.76 9.59
N GLY A 32 -12.33 -6.64 8.96
CA GLY A 32 -11.68 -5.36 9.27
C GLY A 32 -10.28 -5.18 8.65
N GLY A 33 -9.82 -6.14 7.81
CA GLY A 33 -8.55 -6.05 7.07
C GLY A 33 -8.54 -4.99 5.97
N LEU A 34 -7.45 -4.95 5.22
CA LEU A 34 -7.24 -4.11 4.05
C LEU A 34 -7.20 -4.99 2.78
N PRO A 35 -8.37 -5.46 2.28
CA PRO A 35 -8.41 -6.36 1.13
C PRO A 35 -7.94 -5.64 -0.14
N ILE A 36 -7.11 -6.30 -0.91
CA ILE A 36 -6.61 -5.86 -2.21
C ILE A 36 -6.89 -6.92 -3.28
N ALA A 37 -7.45 -6.51 -4.40
CA ALA A 37 -7.69 -7.34 -5.57
C ALA A 37 -6.51 -7.19 -6.54
N LEU A 38 -5.85 -8.29 -6.89
CA LEU A 38 -4.66 -8.27 -7.76
C LEU A 38 -4.99 -8.70 -9.20
N GLY A 39 -6.04 -9.47 -9.42
CA GLY A 39 -6.43 -9.99 -10.73
C GLY A 39 -6.81 -11.44 -10.69
N GLU A 40 -6.48 -12.19 -11.74
CA GLU A 40 -6.68 -13.63 -11.86
C GLU A 40 -5.34 -14.33 -12.09
N ASP A 41 -5.22 -15.54 -11.57
CA ASP A 41 -4.09 -16.42 -11.86
C ASP A 41 -4.22 -17.07 -13.25
N THR A 42 -3.23 -17.87 -13.63
CA THR A 42 -3.23 -18.60 -14.92
C THR A 42 -4.35 -19.64 -15.02
N GLY A 43 -4.98 -20.00 -13.91
CA GLY A 43 -6.14 -20.90 -13.84
C GLY A 43 -7.48 -20.18 -13.91
N GLY A 44 -7.47 -18.84 -13.98
CA GLY A 44 -8.69 -18.01 -13.95
C GLY A 44 -9.26 -17.81 -12.55
N ASN A 45 -8.50 -18.15 -11.50
CA ASN A 45 -8.95 -17.91 -10.14
C ASN A 45 -8.61 -16.50 -9.70
N ALA A 46 -9.56 -15.80 -9.08
CA ALA A 46 -9.33 -14.47 -8.56
C ALA A 46 -8.30 -14.48 -7.41
N VAL A 47 -7.31 -13.59 -7.50
CA VAL A 47 -6.24 -13.42 -6.51
C VAL A 47 -6.54 -12.19 -5.66
N VAL A 48 -6.83 -12.42 -4.39
CA VAL A 48 -7.06 -11.37 -3.39
C VAL A 48 -6.18 -11.59 -2.17
N MET A 49 -5.71 -10.51 -1.57
CA MET A 49 -4.86 -10.56 -0.37
C MET A 49 -5.32 -9.51 0.64
N ASP A 50 -4.87 -9.64 1.88
CA ASP A 50 -5.05 -8.62 2.92
C ASP A 50 -3.73 -7.88 3.14
N LEU A 51 -3.66 -6.61 2.76
CA LEU A 51 -2.47 -5.77 2.93
C LEU A 51 -2.05 -5.66 4.41
N ALA A 52 -3.01 -5.64 5.34
CA ALA A 52 -2.69 -5.59 6.78
C ALA A 52 -1.97 -6.86 7.26
N SER A 53 -2.23 -8.00 6.63
CA SER A 53 -1.58 -9.28 6.95
C SER A 53 -0.20 -9.43 6.31
N LEU A 54 0.02 -8.87 5.11
CA LEU A 54 1.27 -8.98 4.32
C LEU A 54 2.53 -8.50 4.99
N PRO A 55 2.74 -7.41 5.71
CA PRO A 55 2.05 -6.12 5.92
C PRO A 55 2.43 -5.03 4.92
N HIS A 56 3.39 -5.27 4.06
CA HIS A 56 3.89 -4.34 3.05
C HIS A 56 3.98 -5.06 1.72
N VAL A 57 3.93 -4.31 0.63
CA VAL A 57 4.01 -4.85 -0.74
C VAL A 57 5.06 -4.09 -1.53
N LEU A 58 5.92 -4.83 -2.20
CA LEU A 58 6.82 -4.32 -3.22
C LEU A 58 6.32 -4.79 -4.60
N ILE A 59 6.11 -3.83 -5.50
CA ILE A 59 5.65 -4.06 -6.87
C ILE A 59 6.80 -3.72 -7.83
N ALA A 60 7.40 -4.72 -8.43
CA ALA A 60 8.48 -4.53 -9.39
C ALA A 60 8.02 -4.91 -10.80
N GLY A 61 8.32 -4.05 -11.78
CA GLY A 61 7.97 -4.33 -13.17
C GLY A 61 8.46 -3.26 -14.13
N ALA A 62 8.92 -3.69 -15.32
CA ALA A 62 9.31 -2.79 -16.38
C ALA A 62 8.12 -1.99 -16.94
N THR A 63 8.38 -0.97 -17.72
CA THR A 63 7.34 -0.21 -18.42
C THR A 63 6.45 -1.16 -19.24
N GLY A 64 5.14 -1.04 -19.10
CA GLY A 64 4.17 -1.91 -19.78
C GLY A 64 3.92 -3.27 -19.10
N SER A 65 4.55 -3.59 -17.97
CA SER A 65 4.34 -4.84 -17.23
C SER A 65 3.04 -4.90 -16.43
N GLY A 66 2.30 -3.79 -16.33
CA GLY A 66 1.10 -3.69 -15.51
C GLY A 66 1.31 -3.13 -14.10
N LYS A 67 2.50 -2.60 -13.76
CA LYS A 67 2.81 -1.98 -12.46
C LYS A 67 1.75 -0.94 -12.06
N SER A 68 1.46 0.01 -12.91
CA SER A 68 0.47 1.07 -12.67
C SER A 68 -0.96 0.51 -12.52
N VAL A 69 -1.30 -0.51 -13.29
CA VAL A 69 -2.59 -1.21 -13.18
C VAL A 69 -2.70 -1.90 -11.81
N CYS A 70 -1.64 -2.55 -11.36
CA CYS A 70 -1.61 -3.18 -10.03
C CYS A 70 -1.77 -2.15 -8.91
N ILE A 71 -1.05 -1.02 -8.96
CA ILE A 71 -1.17 0.06 -7.98
C ILE A 71 -2.61 0.60 -7.95
N ASN A 72 -3.18 0.90 -9.12
CA ASN A 72 -4.54 1.40 -9.25
C ASN A 72 -5.57 0.39 -8.74
N SER A 73 -5.36 -0.90 -8.97
CA SER A 73 -6.19 -1.98 -8.44
C SER A 73 -6.16 -2.02 -6.91
N ILE A 74 -4.99 -1.87 -6.30
CA ILE A 74 -4.83 -1.80 -4.85
C ILE A 74 -5.56 -0.56 -4.30
N ILE A 75 -5.33 0.62 -4.87
CA ILE A 75 -5.98 1.87 -4.44
C ILE A 75 -7.50 1.73 -4.54
N ALA A 76 -8.02 1.30 -5.69
CA ALA A 76 -9.45 1.11 -5.89
C ALA A 76 -10.04 0.13 -4.87
N SER A 77 -9.40 -1.01 -4.63
CA SER A 77 -9.84 -2.00 -3.63
C SER A 77 -9.98 -1.38 -2.24
N LEU A 78 -9.01 -0.58 -1.83
CA LEU A 78 -8.99 0.09 -0.54
C LEU A 78 -10.07 1.16 -0.45
N LEU A 79 -10.23 1.99 -1.49
CA LEU A 79 -11.25 3.06 -1.54
C LEU A 79 -12.67 2.50 -1.51
N PHE A 80 -12.93 1.36 -2.16
CA PHE A 80 -14.25 0.72 -2.18
C PHE A 80 -14.61 0.05 -0.85
N THR A 81 -13.63 -0.28 -0.02
CA THR A 81 -13.86 -1.08 1.20
C THR A 81 -13.74 -0.29 2.49
N LYS A 82 -13.05 0.85 2.49
CA LYS A 82 -12.76 1.62 3.71
C LYS A 82 -13.11 3.10 3.52
N PRO A 83 -13.94 3.68 4.37
CA PRO A 83 -14.15 5.12 4.42
C PRO A 83 -12.93 5.86 5.02
N PRO A 84 -12.85 7.21 4.89
CA PRO A 84 -11.70 8.01 5.32
C PRO A 84 -11.41 7.98 6.83
N ASP A 85 -12.38 7.64 7.65
CA ASP A 85 -12.23 7.48 9.10
C ASP A 85 -11.59 6.12 9.48
N GLN A 86 -11.54 5.17 8.54
CA GLN A 86 -10.91 3.86 8.72
C GLN A 86 -9.60 3.71 7.94
N LEU A 87 -9.39 4.51 6.91
CA LEU A 87 -8.21 4.48 6.05
C LEU A 87 -7.78 5.87 5.62
N ARG A 88 -6.52 6.17 5.80
CA ARG A 88 -5.87 7.36 5.27
C ARG A 88 -4.68 6.97 4.42
N MET A 89 -4.38 7.77 3.41
CA MET A 89 -3.31 7.51 2.46
C MET A 89 -2.35 8.68 2.35
N LEU A 90 -1.07 8.37 2.18
CA LEU A 90 -0.04 9.30 1.73
C LEU A 90 0.50 8.76 0.41
N MET A 91 0.53 9.58 -0.62
CA MET A 91 0.96 9.19 -1.95
C MET A 91 2.17 10.00 -2.40
N VAL A 92 3.14 9.34 -3.03
CA VAL A 92 4.37 9.95 -3.56
C VAL A 92 4.53 9.56 -5.02
N ASP A 93 4.52 10.57 -5.90
CA ASP A 93 4.60 10.44 -7.36
C ASP A 93 5.59 11.45 -7.95
N PRO A 94 6.90 11.17 -7.92
CA PRO A 94 7.91 12.09 -8.44
C PRO A 94 7.76 12.39 -9.93
N LYS A 95 7.14 11.47 -10.68
CA LYS A 95 6.91 11.60 -12.12
C LYS A 95 5.64 12.39 -12.47
N ARG A 96 4.76 12.63 -11.52
CA ARG A 96 3.49 13.36 -11.69
C ARG A 96 2.54 12.72 -12.71
N VAL A 97 2.51 11.40 -12.82
CA VAL A 97 1.77 10.69 -13.86
C VAL A 97 0.71 9.75 -13.31
N GLU A 98 1.07 8.92 -12.33
CA GLU A 98 0.26 7.78 -11.93
C GLU A 98 -0.67 8.08 -10.73
N LEU A 99 -0.19 8.82 -9.74
CA LEU A 99 -0.94 9.05 -8.49
C LEU A 99 -1.55 10.45 -8.39
N THR A 100 -1.06 11.42 -9.16
CA THR A 100 -1.62 12.79 -9.18
C THR A 100 -3.12 12.84 -9.52
N PRO A 101 -3.72 11.94 -10.33
CA PRO A 101 -5.17 11.90 -10.56
C PRO A 101 -6.01 11.64 -9.29
N PHE A 102 -5.40 11.08 -8.23
CA PHE A 102 -6.08 10.86 -6.95
C PHE A 102 -6.12 12.10 -6.03
N ASN A 103 -5.52 13.22 -6.43
CA ASN A 103 -5.63 14.46 -5.66
C ASN A 103 -7.10 14.84 -5.41
N GLY A 104 -7.40 15.23 -4.18
CA GLY A 104 -8.74 15.63 -3.77
C GLY A 104 -9.61 14.51 -3.20
N ILE A 105 -9.20 13.25 -3.24
CA ILE A 105 -9.94 12.20 -2.52
C ILE A 105 -9.84 12.42 -1.01
N PRO A 106 -10.94 12.17 -0.25
CA PRO A 106 -10.98 12.46 1.19
C PRO A 106 -10.05 11.56 2.04
N HIS A 107 -9.53 10.49 1.48
CA HIS A 107 -8.59 9.58 2.14
C HIS A 107 -7.16 10.13 2.24
N LEU A 108 -6.78 11.11 1.40
CA LEU A 108 -5.44 11.68 1.46
C LEU A 108 -5.24 12.51 2.74
N ILE A 109 -4.08 12.33 3.38
CA ILE A 109 -3.65 13.15 4.53
C ILE A 109 -2.94 14.45 4.10
N ALA A 110 -2.44 14.47 2.86
CA ALA A 110 -1.84 15.62 2.19
C ALA A 110 -2.03 15.44 0.68
N PRO A 111 -1.91 16.50 -0.14
CA PRO A 111 -1.82 16.35 -1.60
C PRO A 111 -0.72 15.35 -1.98
N VAL A 112 -0.85 14.73 -3.14
CA VAL A 112 0.18 13.80 -3.65
C VAL A 112 1.53 14.53 -3.70
N ILE A 113 2.52 13.98 -3.00
CA ILE A 113 3.88 14.54 -2.93
C ILE A 113 4.58 14.25 -4.26
N VAL A 114 5.02 15.29 -4.93
CA VAL A 114 5.68 15.22 -6.23
C VAL A 114 7.13 15.70 -6.18
N ASP A 115 7.50 16.48 -5.17
CA ASP A 115 8.83 17.02 -4.98
C ASP A 115 9.58 16.14 -3.95
N VAL A 116 10.75 15.63 -4.34
CA VAL A 116 11.49 14.63 -3.53
C VAL A 116 11.94 15.20 -2.18
N GLU A 117 12.19 16.52 -2.12
CA GLU A 117 12.56 17.23 -0.90
C GLU A 117 11.47 17.15 0.18
N GLU A 118 10.19 17.02 -0.22
CA GLU A 118 9.07 16.91 0.72
C GLU A 118 8.88 15.48 1.27
N VAL A 119 9.51 14.47 0.63
CA VAL A 119 9.33 13.07 1.02
C VAL A 119 9.89 12.80 2.42
N ASN A 120 11.11 13.26 2.73
CA ASN A 120 11.71 13.06 4.05
C ASN A 120 10.91 13.68 5.20
N PRO A 121 10.47 14.95 5.11
CA PRO A 121 9.56 15.53 6.09
C PRO A 121 8.28 14.70 6.30
N ALA A 122 7.70 14.18 5.23
CA ALA A 122 6.50 13.34 5.28
C ALA A 122 6.76 11.98 5.95
N LEU A 123 7.86 11.30 5.60
CA LEU A 123 8.27 10.04 6.26
C LEU A 123 8.55 10.24 7.76
N ARG A 124 9.20 11.34 8.14
CA ARG A 124 9.40 11.70 9.56
C ARG A 124 8.07 11.96 10.27
N ALA A 125 7.08 12.54 9.59
CA ALA A 125 5.74 12.71 10.15
C ALA A 125 5.04 11.36 10.38
N LEU A 126 5.12 10.42 9.42
CA LEU A 126 4.64 9.04 9.60
C LEU A 126 5.33 8.31 10.74
N MET A 127 6.65 8.51 10.89
CA MET A 127 7.42 7.95 12.02
C MET A 127 6.93 8.49 13.36
N ARG A 128 6.71 9.81 13.48
CA ARG A 128 6.16 10.41 14.70
C ARG A 128 4.77 9.85 15.01
N GLU A 129 3.92 9.71 14.00
CA GLU A 129 2.58 9.12 14.16
C GLU A 129 2.66 7.65 14.60
N MET A 130 3.57 6.87 14.03
CA MET A 130 3.83 5.49 14.43
C MET A 130 4.17 5.38 15.92
N PHE A 131 5.10 6.20 16.40
CA PHE A 131 5.48 6.20 17.83
C PHE A 131 4.37 6.72 18.74
N ARG A 132 3.59 7.71 18.29
CA ARG A 132 2.39 8.17 19.01
C ARG A 132 1.39 7.01 19.18
N ARG A 133 1.15 6.23 18.12
CA ARG A 133 0.26 5.06 18.16
C ARG A 133 0.76 3.97 19.11
N TYR A 134 2.07 3.69 19.11
CA TYR A 134 2.65 2.76 20.08
C TYR A 134 2.33 3.18 21.53
N LYS A 135 2.52 4.46 21.85
CA LYS A 135 2.24 5.01 23.17
C LYS A 135 0.78 4.84 23.58
N LEU A 136 -0.14 5.20 22.69
CA LEU A 136 -1.59 5.04 22.94
C LEU A 136 -1.98 3.56 23.10
N MET A 137 -1.39 2.66 22.32
CA MET A 137 -1.63 1.22 22.47
C MET A 137 -1.11 0.68 23.80
N GLU A 138 0.06 1.17 24.26
CA GLU A 138 0.65 0.83 25.55
C GLU A 138 -0.26 1.27 26.71
N GLU A 139 -0.78 2.50 26.67
CA GLU A 139 -1.66 3.08 27.69
C GLU A 139 -2.92 2.23 27.94
N ILE A 140 -3.47 1.60 26.90
CA ILE A 140 -4.67 0.74 27.03
C ILE A 140 -4.34 -0.77 27.01
N GLY A 141 -3.06 -1.13 27.06
CA GLY A 141 -2.59 -2.51 27.14
C GLY A 141 -2.94 -3.34 25.90
N THR A 142 -2.71 -2.80 24.71
CA THR A 142 -2.91 -3.51 23.43
C THR A 142 -1.62 -3.62 22.64
N ARG A 143 -1.52 -4.62 21.75
CA ARG A 143 -0.30 -4.92 20.99
C ARG A 143 -0.38 -4.53 19.52
N ASN A 144 -1.57 -4.15 19.04
CA ASN A 144 -1.79 -3.78 17.65
C ASN A 144 -3.03 -2.90 17.48
N ILE A 145 -3.15 -2.28 16.30
CA ILE A 145 -4.23 -1.37 15.94
C ILE A 145 -5.62 -2.02 16.06
N ALA A 146 -5.77 -3.28 15.70
CA ALA A 146 -7.05 -3.99 15.79
C ALA A 146 -7.50 -4.12 17.25
N GLY A 147 -6.59 -4.49 18.16
CA GLY A 147 -6.84 -4.54 19.59
C GLY A 147 -7.13 -3.16 20.17
N TYR A 148 -6.45 -2.12 19.73
CA TYR A 148 -6.74 -0.74 20.09
C TYR A 148 -8.16 -0.35 19.69
N ASN A 149 -8.50 -0.51 18.40
CA ASN A 149 -9.80 -0.14 17.85
C ASN A 149 -10.98 -0.96 18.42
N ALA A 150 -10.69 -2.13 19.02
CA ALA A 150 -11.70 -2.93 19.71
C ALA A 150 -12.00 -2.43 21.13
N LYS A 151 -11.06 -1.69 21.77
CA LYS A 151 -11.17 -1.22 23.13
C LYS A 151 -11.43 0.27 23.27
N SER A 152 -10.94 1.06 22.30
CA SER A 152 -11.04 2.52 22.34
C SER A 152 -12.30 2.99 21.64
N GLU A 153 -12.96 4.02 22.19
CA GLU A 153 -14.05 4.73 21.52
C GLU A 153 -13.52 5.55 20.33
N GLU A 154 -12.31 6.09 20.45
CA GLU A 154 -11.62 6.81 19.40
C GLU A 154 -10.77 5.85 18.55
N ARG A 155 -11.26 5.52 17.36
CA ARG A 155 -10.58 4.58 16.46
C ARG A 155 -9.42 5.24 15.72
N MET A 156 -8.35 4.49 15.54
CA MET A 156 -7.24 4.86 14.66
C MET A 156 -7.51 4.33 13.24
N PRO A 157 -7.43 5.18 12.18
CA PRO A 157 -7.45 4.69 10.82
C PRO A 157 -6.15 3.95 10.48
N TYR A 158 -6.21 2.99 9.56
CA TYR A 158 -5.01 2.50 8.89
C TYR A 158 -4.36 3.64 8.10
N LEU A 159 -3.04 3.60 7.97
CA LEU A 159 -2.27 4.52 7.13
C LEU A 159 -1.55 3.71 6.04
N VAL A 160 -1.74 4.08 4.79
CA VAL A 160 -1.05 3.44 3.66
C VAL A 160 -0.20 4.48 2.94
N LEU A 161 1.11 4.27 2.95
CA LEU A 161 2.05 5.02 2.10
C LEU A 161 2.17 4.30 0.76
N ILE A 162 1.93 5.02 -0.33
CA ILE A 162 2.04 4.51 -1.70
C ILE A 162 3.12 5.30 -2.43
N VAL A 163 4.10 4.61 -2.99
CA VAL A 163 5.21 5.19 -3.77
C VAL A 163 5.22 4.57 -5.16
N ASP A 164 5.06 5.39 -6.20
CA ASP A 164 5.03 4.89 -7.58
C ASP A 164 6.40 4.48 -8.11
N GLU A 165 7.47 5.21 -7.76
CA GLU A 165 8.82 4.90 -8.22
C GLU A 165 9.85 5.07 -7.09
N LEU A 166 10.15 3.97 -6.43
CA LEU A 166 11.10 3.95 -5.31
C LEU A 166 12.52 4.32 -5.75
N ALA A 167 12.92 3.90 -6.98
CA ALA A 167 14.27 4.18 -7.49
C ALA A 167 14.57 5.68 -7.56
N ASP A 168 13.59 6.49 -7.97
CA ASP A 168 13.78 7.94 -8.08
C ASP A 168 14.01 8.57 -6.70
N LEU A 169 13.33 8.07 -5.67
CA LEU A 169 13.54 8.52 -4.29
C LEU A 169 14.91 8.13 -3.75
N MET A 170 15.36 6.90 -4.02
CA MET A 170 16.67 6.42 -3.57
C MET A 170 17.83 7.15 -4.24
N MET A 171 17.67 7.56 -5.50
CA MET A 171 18.70 8.30 -6.24
C MET A 171 18.88 9.74 -5.74
N VAL A 172 17.83 10.40 -5.29
CA VAL A 172 17.86 11.82 -4.87
C VAL A 172 17.94 11.99 -3.36
N GLY A 173 17.11 11.24 -2.63
CA GLY A 173 16.96 11.38 -1.17
C GLY A 173 17.92 10.52 -0.35
N GLY A 174 18.66 9.61 -1.00
CA GLY A 174 19.77 8.86 -0.42
C GLY A 174 19.41 8.07 0.85
N PHE A 175 20.41 7.95 1.71
CA PHE A 175 20.40 7.12 2.91
C PHE A 175 19.28 7.42 3.91
N GLU A 176 18.84 8.68 4.02
CA GLU A 176 17.83 9.05 5.01
C GLU A 176 16.42 8.54 4.63
N ILE A 177 16.05 8.63 3.34
CA ILE A 177 14.77 8.06 2.84
C ILE A 177 14.78 6.55 3.06
N GLU A 178 15.87 5.88 2.69
CA GLU A 178 16.02 4.44 2.90
C GLU A 178 15.83 4.06 4.37
N GLN A 179 16.56 4.69 5.28
CA GLN A 179 16.44 4.42 6.72
C GLN A 179 15.01 4.60 7.24
N ASN A 180 14.34 5.68 6.85
CA ASN A 180 12.97 5.95 7.27
C ASN A 180 11.99 4.89 6.74
N LEU A 181 12.12 4.48 5.47
CA LEU A 181 11.29 3.42 4.88
C LEU A 181 11.54 2.06 5.55
N VAL A 182 12.81 1.68 5.75
CA VAL A 182 13.18 0.45 6.45
C VAL A 182 12.57 0.42 7.86
N ARG A 183 12.66 1.52 8.59
CA ARG A 183 12.14 1.61 9.95
C ARG A 183 10.61 1.53 9.98
N LEU A 184 9.92 2.19 9.04
CA LEU A 184 8.48 2.05 8.87
C LEU A 184 8.09 0.61 8.51
N ALA A 185 8.85 -0.06 7.63
CA ALA A 185 8.60 -1.44 7.26
C ALA A 185 8.78 -2.40 8.43
N GLN A 186 9.80 -2.19 9.27
CA GLN A 186 10.07 -3.05 10.43
C GLN A 186 9.03 -2.89 11.56
N LEU A 187 8.56 -1.67 11.79
CA LEU A 187 7.78 -1.32 12.99
C LEU A 187 6.31 -0.94 12.68
N GLY A 188 5.97 -0.59 11.43
CA GLY A 188 4.66 -0.05 11.07
C GLY A 188 3.49 -1.02 11.24
N ARG A 189 3.72 -2.33 11.05
CA ARG A 189 2.67 -3.35 11.04
C ARG A 189 1.72 -3.28 12.25
N ALA A 190 2.28 -3.25 13.44
CA ALA A 190 1.48 -3.25 14.67
C ALA A 190 0.63 -2.00 14.81
N THR A 191 1.13 -0.86 14.32
CA THR A 191 0.46 0.45 14.39
C THR A 191 -0.51 0.71 13.24
N GLY A 192 -0.67 -0.26 12.31
CA GLY A 192 -1.53 -0.12 11.14
C GLY A 192 -0.98 0.82 10.08
N ILE A 193 0.35 0.94 9.97
CA ILE A 193 1.02 1.69 8.91
C ILE A 193 1.60 0.69 7.92
N HIS A 194 1.17 0.78 6.66
CA HIS A 194 1.52 -0.16 5.61
C HIS A 194 2.14 0.57 4.42
N LEU A 195 3.03 -0.12 3.70
CA LEU A 195 3.76 0.42 2.56
C LEU A 195 3.37 -0.34 1.29
N VAL A 196 3.06 0.40 0.24
CA VAL A 196 2.94 -0.10 -1.13
C VAL A 196 4.01 0.63 -1.94
N LEU A 197 5.12 -0.04 -2.16
CA LEU A 197 6.29 0.51 -2.83
C LEU A 197 6.39 -0.08 -4.23
N ALA A 198 6.52 0.77 -5.24
CA ALA A 198 6.67 0.30 -6.60
C ALA A 198 7.97 0.81 -7.24
N THR A 199 8.52 0.04 -8.16
CA THR A 199 9.74 0.42 -8.91
C THR A 199 9.79 -0.27 -10.26
N GLN A 200 10.34 0.44 -11.25
CA GLN A 200 10.73 -0.12 -12.54
C GLN A 200 12.16 -0.69 -12.53
N ARG A 201 12.92 -0.45 -11.45
CA ARG A 201 14.33 -0.83 -11.32
C ARG A 201 14.55 -1.68 -10.06
N PRO A 202 14.18 -2.98 -10.07
CA PRO A 202 14.40 -3.87 -8.94
C PRO A 202 15.88 -4.30 -8.87
N SER A 203 16.75 -3.40 -8.44
CA SER A 203 18.17 -3.68 -8.23
C SER A 203 18.52 -3.57 -6.75
N VAL A 204 19.63 -4.18 -6.34
CA VAL A 204 20.14 -4.13 -4.95
C VAL A 204 20.44 -2.71 -4.47
N ASN A 205 20.61 -1.74 -5.37
CA ASN A 205 20.80 -0.33 -5.03
C ASN A 205 19.48 0.40 -4.76
N VAL A 206 18.35 -0.23 -5.02
CA VAL A 206 16.99 0.33 -4.85
C VAL A 206 16.23 -0.41 -3.76
N VAL A 207 16.45 -1.72 -3.68
CA VAL A 207 15.79 -2.59 -2.72
C VAL A 207 16.87 -3.38 -2.00
N THR A 208 17.28 -2.95 -0.82
CA THR A 208 18.27 -3.61 0.05
C THR A 208 17.59 -4.55 1.04
#